data_9098334f6e62ccb162c37a4f20b3e43b
#
_entry.id   9098334f6e62ccb162c37a4f20b3e43b
#
_cell.length_a   1.000
_cell.length_b   1.000
_cell.length_c   1.000
_cell.angle_alpha   90.00
_cell.angle_beta   90.00
_cell.angle_gamma   90.00
#
_symmetry.space_group_name_H-M   'P 1'
#
loop_
_entity.id
_entity.type
_entity.pdbx_description
1 polymer ?
#
loop_
_entity_poly.entity_id
_entity_poly.type
_entity_poly.pdbx_seq_one_letter_code
_entity_poly.pdbx_strand_id
1 'polypeptide(L)'
;MNNALIVRNVSKTFDKFKLDNISFEVPGGSIVGVIGKNGCGKSTLLSVLMGMKESDSTDTGIVINGVCLQTDEKAYKKKIAYVFSELPFRENISAVSIGKYYGRYYDGFNQKKYEALLKQYGLIDFPGVPLRISKSKKDIMNASDFSQGQKILLQLAFAQSYDAQVYFFDEPTGNLDVEFRDKFYETIRELAADENKCIIYATHLVEELEHFADYILWLQKKDNTTSKFYYGSLDELRDSYRLVSGEKALLERIPKELVVGGRLSESSNELLIRYDEAKITAKINHEIRQHMRYAELKEIMYYVQKKEIIKGSGDEQ
;
A
#
# COMPACT_ATOMS: atom_id res chain seq x y z
N MET A 1 8.69 -0.30 20.96
CA MET A 1 7.46 -0.55 20.15
C MET A 1 7.43 -2.04 19.85
N ASN A 2 6.26 -2.66 19.92
CA ASN A 2 6.11 -4.08 19.58
C ASN A 2 5.83 -4.20 18.08
N ASN A 3 6.58 -5.07 17.36
CA ASN A 3 6.36 -5.28 15.93
C ASN A 3 5.16 -6.22 15.74
N ALA A 4 4.13 -5.75 15.04
CA ALA A 4 2.95 -6.55 14.71
C ALA A 4 3.25 -7.58 13.60
N LEU A 5 4.13 -7.23 12.66
CA LEU A 5 4.58 -8.12 11.60
C LEU A 5 6.11 -8.07 11.46
N ILE A 6 6.74 -9.25 11.43
CA ILE A 6 8.18 -9.39 11.15
C ILE A 6 8.34 -10.26 9.91
N VAL A 7 9.11 -9.78 8.95
CA VAL A 7 9.40 -10.46 7.69
C VAL A 7 10.90 -10.60 7.51
N ARG A 8 11.39 -11.82 7.35
CA ARG A 8 12.82 -12.13 7.18
C ARG A 8 13.05 -13.01 5.96
N ASN A 9 13.98 -12.62 5.11
CA ASN A 9 14.55 -13.39 4.01
C ASN A 9 13.49 -13.99 3.05
N VAL A 10 12.41 -13.26 2.78
CA VAL A 10 11.40 -13.71 1.82
C VAL A 10 11.96 -13.64 0.41
N SER A 11 11.97 -14.79 -0.27
CA SER A 11 12.38 -14.91 -1.69
C SER A 11 11.38 -15.78 -2.44
N LYS A 12 11.13 -15.45 -3.73
CA LYS A 12 10.27 -16.24 -4.61
C LYS A 12 10.74 -16.15 -6.05
N THR A 13 10.97 -17.28 -6.67
CA THR A 13 11.48 -17.39 -8.03
C THR A 13 10.40 -17.94 -8.97
N PHE A 14 10.30 -17.36 -10.13
CA PHE A 14 9.51 -17.80 -11.28
C PHE A 14 10.42 -17.78 -12.52
N ASP A 15 10.01 -18.35 -13.62
CA ASP A 15 10.83 -18.46 -14.87
C ASP A 15 11.43 -17.12 -15.32
N LYS A 16 10.69 -16.02 -15.20
CA LYS A 16 11.08 -14.68 -15.69
C LYS A 16 11.12 -13.61 -14.61
N PHE A 17 11.05 -14.01 -13.34
CA PHE A 17 10.94 -13.06 -12.23
C PHE A 17 11.45 -13.68 -10.94
N LYS A 18 12.21 -12.91 -10.17
CA LYS A 18 12.66 -13.27 -8.82
C LYS A 18 12.36 -12.14 -7.84
N LEU A 19 11.66 -12.44 -6.77
CA LEU A 19 11.64 -11.63 -5.56
C LEU A 19 12.79 -12.10 -4.67
N ASP A 20 13.68 -11.21 -4.25
CA ASP A 20 14.93 -11.61 -3.62
C ASP A 20 15.16 -10.93 -2.27
N ASN A 21 15.27 -11.75 -1.24
CA ASN A 21 15.70 -11.39 0.11
C ASN A 21 14.98 -10.16 0.71
N ILE A 22 13.65 -10.18 0.73
CA ILE A 22 12.86 -9.11 1.32
C ILE A 22 12.76 -9.30 2.84
N SER A 23 13.23 -8.30 3.59
CA SER A 23 13.19 -8.29 5.05
C SER A 23 12.76 -6.90 5.55
N PHE A 24 11.80 -6.85 6.48
CA PHE A 24 11.33 -5.63 7.14
C PHE A 24 10.51 -5.99 8.39
N GLU A 25 10.30 -5.02 9.26
CA GLU A 25 9.52 -5.18 10.49
C GLU A 25 8.52 -4.03 10.61
N VAL A 26 7.27 -4.34 10.90
CA VAL A 26 6.16 -3.37 10.93
C VAL A 26 5.72 -3.15 12.38
N PRO A 27 5.84 -1.95 12.91
CA PRO A 27 5.30 -1.61 14.21
C PRO A 27 3.78 -1.80 14.26
N GLY A 28 3.27 -2.16 15.41
CA GLY A 28 1.83 -2.11 15.66
C GLY A 28 1.30 -0.68 15.56
N GLY A 29 0.06 -0.53 15.12
CA GLY A 29 -0.54 0.78 14.89
C GLY A 29 -0.12 1.47 13.59
N SER A 30 0.56 0.76 12.67
CA SER A 30 1.15 1.38 11.48
C SER A 30 0.55 0.90 10.16
N ILE A 31 0.58 1.79 9.18
CA ILE A 31 0.22 1.52 7.78
C ILE A 31 1.47 1.56 6.92
N VAL A 32 1.78 0.46 6.24
CA VAL A 32 2.91 0.35 5.31
C VAL A 32 2.41 0.39 3.88
N GLY A 33 2.78 1.42 3.14
CA GLY A 33 2.58 1.49 1.69
C GLY A 33 3.63 0.65 0.95
N VAL A 34 3.19 -0.34 0.17
CA VAL A 34 4.07 -1.13 -0.70
C VAL A 34 4.03 -0.57 -2.12
N ILE A 35 5.13 0.02 -2.56
CA ILE A 35 5.24 0.71 -3.83
C ILE A 35 6.27 0.07 -4.77
N GLY A 36 6.12 0.34 -6.06
CA GLY A 36 7.01 -0.14 -7.11
C GLY A 36 6.29 -0.23 -8.45
N LYS A 37 7.06 -0.31 -9.54
CA LYS A 37 6.50 -0.42 -10.91
C LYS A 37 5.59 -1.64 -11.06
N ASN A 38 4.67 -1.56 -12.02
CA ASN A 38 3.85 -2.72 -12.38
C ASN A 38 4.74 -3.91 -12.74
N GLY A 39 4.38 -5.09 -12.25
CA GLY A 39 5.19 -6.30 -12.43
C GLY A 39 6.47 -6.38 -11.58
N CYS A 40 6.66 -5.48 -10.59
CA CYS A 40 7.78 -5.62 -9.64
C CYS A 40 7.52 -6.63 -8.51
N GLY A 41 6.35 -7.28 -8.46
CA GLY A 41 6.09 -8.35 -7.49
C GLY A 41 5.42 -7.93 -6.18
N LYS A 42 4.72 -6.79 -6.12
CA LYS A 42 3.92 -6.40 -4.93
C LYS A 42 2.93 -7.49 -4.53
N SER A 43 2.06 -7.91 -5.45
CA SER A 43 1.07 -8.98 -5.20
C SER A 43 1.73 -10.34 -4.93
N THR A 44 2.94 -10.59 -5.49
CA THR A 44 3.72 -11.80 -5.17
C THR A 44 4.18 -11.77 -3.72
N LEU A 45 4.74 -10.65 -3.27
CA LEU A 45 5.14 -10.46 -1.88
C LEU A 45 3.93 -10.66 -0.95
N LEU A 46 2.82 -9.98 -1.22
CA LEU A 46 1.60 -10.14 -0.43
C LEU A 46 1.14 -11.61 -0.38
N SER A 47 1.15 -12.31 -1.53
CA SER A 47 0.77 -13.73 -1.59
C SER A 47 1.65 -14.63 -0.71
N VAL A 48 2.96 -14.33 -0.61
CA VAL A 48 3.88 -15.05 0.28
C VAL A 48 3.60 -14.70 1.76
N LEU A 49 3.40 -13.41 2.06
CA LEU A 49 3.09 -12.96 3.42
C LEU A 49 1.75 -13.53 3.93
N MET A 50 0.79 -13.72 3.06
CA MET A 50 -0.51 -14.34 3.39
C MET A 50 -0.46 -15.88 3.49
N GLY A 51 0.69 -16.50 3.19
CA GLY A 51 0.81 -17.96 3.14
C GLY A 51 0.02 -18.60 2.00
N MET A 52 -0.24 -17.85 0.91
CA MET A 52 -0.84 -18.38 -0.32
C MET A 52 0.22 -18.98 -1.25
N LYS A 53 1.47 -18.55 -1.09
CA LYS A 53 2.66 -19.07 -1.77
C LYS A 53 3.77 -19.28 -0.76
N GLU A 54 4.52 -20.35 -0.92
CA GLU A 54 5.71 -20.60 -0.11
C GLU A 54 6.88 -19.74 -0.58
N SER A 55 7.69 -19.28 0.36
CA SER A 55 9.00 -18.69 0.08
C SER A 55 9.98 -19.78 -0.34
N ASP A 56 10.89 -19.45 -1.26
CA ASP A 56 11.94 -20.38 -1.72
C ASP A 56 13.18 -20.32 -0.81
N SER A 57 13.26 -19.37 0.11
CA SER A 57 14.37 -19.28 1.08
C SER A 57 14.11 -20.21 2.28
N THR A 58 15.12 -20.98 2.65
CA THR A 58 15.07 -21.88 3.80
C THR A 58 15.07 -21.15 5.14
N ASP A 59 15.60 -19.92 5.17
CA ASP A 59 15.72 -19.09 6.37
C ASP A 59 14.59 -18.05 6.47
N THR A 60 13.49 -18.28 5.76
CA THR A 60 12.34 -17.39 5.81
C THR A 60 11.67 -17.43 7.17
N GLY A 61 11.44 -16.24 7.74
CA GLY A 61 10.65 -16.05 8.96
C GLY A 61 9.56 -15.00 8.73
N ILE A 62 8.30 -15.40 8.81
CA ILE A 62 7.15 -14.48 8.74
C ILE A 62 6.34 -14.66 10.02
N VAL A 63 6.32 -13.62 10.86
CA VAL A 63 5.76 -13.69 12.23
C VAL A 63 4.77 -12.58 12.45
N ILE A 64 3.56 -12.90 12.90
CA ILE A 64 2.53 -11.96 13.34
C ILE A 64 2.34 -12.12 14.86
N ASN A 65 2.68 -11.09 15.64
CA ASN A 65 2.52 -11.08 17.10
C ASN A 65 2.96 -12.43 17.73
N GLY A 66 4.17 -12.88 17.41
CA GLY A 66 4.77 -14.10 17.94
C GLY A 66 4.35 -15.42 17.28
N VAL A 67 3.39 -15.41 16.34
CA VAL A 67 2.97 -16.61 15.60
C VAL A 67 3.67 -16.65 14.25
N CYS A 68 4.45 -17.70 14.01
CA CYS A 68 5.26 -17.87 12.81
C CYS A 68 4.50 -18.70 11.75
N LEU A 69 4.44 -18.19 10.51
CA LEU A 69 3.80 -18.87 9.39
C LEU A 69 4.37 -20.27 9.13
N GLN A 70 5.70 -20.41 9.22
CA GLN A 70 6.40 -21.66 8.90
C GLN A 70 6.19 -22.77 9.93
N THR A 71 5.84 -22.41 11.18
CA THR A 71 5.67 -23.38 12.28
C THR A 71 4.22 -23.62 12.66
N ASP A 72 3.35 -22.61 12.50
CA ASP A 72 1.91 -22.71 12.78
C ASP A 72 1.09 -21.88 11.76
N GLU A 73 1.04 -22.40 10.55
CA GLU A 73 0.30 -21.79 9.44
C GLU A 73 -1.18 -21.54 9.79
N LYS A 74 -1.80 -22.48 10.51
CA LYS A 74 -3.22 -22.37 10.86
C LYS A 74 -3.47 -21.21 11.82
N ALA A 75 -2.68 -21.07 12.88
CA ALA A 75 -2.79 -19.97 13.83
C ALA A 75 -2.42 -18.63 13.16
N TYR A 76 -1.40 -18.62 12.27
CA TYR A 76 -1.00 -17.46 11.50
C TYR A 76 -2.15 -16.96 10.61
N LYS A 77 -2.76 -17.85 9.81
CA LYS A 77 -3.86 -17.50 8.89
C LYS A 77 -5.11 -16.97 9.60
N LYS A 78 -5.33 -17.27 10.86
CA LYS A 78 -6.41 -16.69 11.67
C LYS A 78 -6.16 -15.23 12.03
N LYS A 79 -4.91 -14.77 12.00
CA LYS A 79 -4.50 -13.40 12.35
C LYS A 79 -4.46 -12.44 11.16
N ILE A 80 -4.73 -12.93 9.95
CA ILE A 80 -4.70 -12.10 8.74
C ILE A 80 -6.09 -11.83 8.20
N ALA A 81 -6.26 -10.65 7.64
CA ALA A 81 -7.37 -10.28 6.79
C ALA A 81 -6.85 -9.76 5.45
N TYR A 82 -7.65 -9.88 4.42
CA TYR A 82 -7.31 -9.35 3.12
C TYR A 82 -8.52 -8.68 2.46
N VAL A 83 -8.23 -7.65 1.68
CA VAL A 83 -9.19 -6.93 0.85
C VAL A 83 -8.57 -6.78 -0.54
N PHE A 84 -9.18 -7.42 -1.52
CA PHE A 84 -8.74 -7.40 -2.91
C PHE A 84 -9.63 -6.49 -3.76
N SER A 85 -9.11 -6.11 -4.92
CA SER A 85 -9.91 -5.44 -5.95
C SER A 85 -11.10 -6.31 -6.41
N GLU A 86 -10.96 -7.63 -6.40
CA GLU A 86 -12.03 -8.57 -6.71
C GLU A 86 -12.66 -9.15 -5.45
N LEU A 87 -13.96 -9.46 -5.52
CA LEU A 87 -14.68 -10.03 -4.38
C LEU A 87 -14.35 -11.52 -4.21
N PRO A 88 -13.79 -11.96 -3.05
CA PRO A 88 -13.41 -13.37 -2.83
C PRO A 88 -14.61 -14.25 -2.43
N PHE A 89 -15.80 -13.69 -2.33
CA PHE A 89 -17.01 -14.39 -1.92
C PHE A 89 -17.88 -14.75 -3.12
N ARG A 90 -18.80 -15.69 -2.92
CA ARG A 90 -19.83 -15.97 -3.92
C ARG A 90 -20.70 -14.75 -4.16
N GLU A 91 -20.78 -14.33 -5.41
CA GLU A 91 -21.49 -13.12 -5.79
C GLU A 91 -23.03 -13.29 -5.82
N ASN A 92 -23.55 -14.52 -5.92
CA ASN A 92 -24.98 -14.81 -6.00
C ASN A 92 -25.68 -14.96 -4.63
N ILE A 93 -25.08 -14.46 -3.56
CA ILE A 93 -25.67 -14.45 -2.21
C ILE A 93 -25.64 -13.03 -1.64
N SER A 94 -26.59 -12.73 -0.73
CA SER A 94 -26.66 -11.42 -0.11
C SER A 94 -25.49 -11.16 0.86
N ALA A 95 -25.19 -9.88 1.12
CA ALA A 95 -24.17 -9.48 2.09
C ALA A 95 -24.35 -10.17 3.45
N VAL A 96 -25.56 -10.19 3.98
CA VAL A 96 -25.87 -10.86 5.27
C VAL A 96 -25.55 -12.36 5.22
N SER A 97 -25.85 -13.01 4.09
CA SER A 97 -25.59 -14.45 3.89
C SER A 97 -24.11 -14.77 3.83
N ILE A 98 -23.27 -13.84 3.31
CA ILE A 98 -21.81 -13.98 3.30
C ILE A 98 -21.28 -14.20 4.72
N GLY A 99 -21.66 -13.35 5.68
CA GLY A 99 -21.24 -13.52 7.08
C GLY A 99 -21.66 -14.85 7.67
N LYS A 100 -22.92 -15.26 7.46
CA LYS A 100 -23.45 -16.55 7.95
C LYS A 100 -22.76 -17.75 7.31
N TYR A 101 -22.41 -17.66 6.03
CA TYR A 101 -21.81 -18.76 5.29
C TYR A 101 -20.31 -18.89 5.51
N TYR A 102 -19.55 -17.79 5.39
CA TYR A 102 -18.10 -17.80 5.49
C TYR A 102 -17.58 -17.55 6.91
N GLY A 103 -18.31 -16.78 7.75
CA GLY A 103 -17.89 -16.44 9.10
C GLY A 103 -17.60 -17.65 9.99
N ARG A 104 -18.29 -18.79 9.77
CA ARG A 104 -18.06 -20.05 10.51
C ARG A 104 -16.67 -20.65 10.33
N TYR A 105 -15.91 -20.23 9.31
CA TYR A 105 -14.55 -20.69 9.09
C TYR A 105 -13.50 -19.83 9.80
N TYR A 106 -13.91 -18.71 10.42
CA TYR A 106 -13.06 -17.77 11.13
C TYR A 106 -13.37 -17.80 12.63
N ASP A 107 -12.38 -18.20 13.42
CA ASP A 107 -12.52 -18.23 14.87
C ASP A 107 -12.82 -16.82 15.40
N GLY A 108 -13.79 -16.71 16.31
CA GLY A 108 -14.18 -15.43 16.88
C GLY A 108 -14.99 -14.52 15.94
N PHE A 109 -15.39 -15.00 14.75
CA PHE A 109 -16.26 -14.20 13.87
C PHE A 109 -17.56 -13.79 14.58
N ASN A 110 -17.81 -12.49 14.60
CA ASN A 110 -18.96 -11.91 15.26
C ASN A 110 -20.00 -11.45 14.23
N GLN A 111 -21.03 -12.27 14.00
CA GLN A 111 -22.10 -11.95 13.05
C GLN A 111 -22.83 -10.64 13.37
N LYS A 112 -23.04 -10.32 14.65
CA LYS A 112 -23.72 -9.06 15.05
C LYS A 112 -22.86 -7.85 14.71
N LYS A 113 -21.54 -7.93 14.97
CA LYS A 113 -20.58 -6.86 14.59
C LYS A 113 -20.55 -6.71 13.06
N TYR A 114 -20.53 -7.82 12.32
CA TYR A 114 -20.56 -7.80 10.86
C TYR A 114 -21.79 -7.08 10.32
N GLU A 115 -22.98 -7.42 10.82
CA GLU A 115 -24.23 -6.79 10.38
C GLU A 115 -24.31 -5.31 10.78
N ALA A 116 -23.73 -4.93 11.93
CA ALA A 116 -23.62 -3.55 12.34
C ALA A 116 -22.71 -2.74 11.39
N LEU A 117 -21.56 -3.32 10.98
CA LEU A 117 -20.65 -2.72 10.00
C LEU A 117 -21.30 -2.62 8.61
N LEU A 118 -22.02 -3.66 8.16
CA LEU A 118 -22.77 -3.60 6.91
C LEU A 118 -23.76 -2.43 6.90
N LYS A 119 -24.46 -2.19 8.02
CA LYS A 119 -25.37 -1.06 8.17
C LYS A 119 -24.62 0.27 8.17
N GLN A 120 -23.52 0.37 8.91
CA GLN A 120 -22.67 1.57 8.97
C GLN A 120 -22.16 1.95 7.56
N TYR A 121 -21.80 0.96 6.75
CA TYR A 121 -21.32 1.15 5.38
C TYR A 121 -22.45 1.31 4.33
N GLY A 122 -23.71 1.28 4.76
CA GLY A 122 -24.85 1.42 3.85
C GLY A 122 -25.09 0.22 2.94
N LEU A 123 -24.60 -0.96 3.33
CA LEU A 123 -24.76 -2.21 2.58
C LEU A 123 -26.03 -2.99 2.98
N ILE A 124 -26.67 -2.60 4.07
CA ILE A 124 -27.99 -3.07 4.52
C ILE A 124 -28.70 -1.94 5.27
N ASP A 125 -30.04 -1.96 5.28
CA ASP A 125 -30.85 -0.97 6.04
C ASP A 125 -30.98 -1.38 7.51
N PHE A 126 -31.19 -2.69 7.76
CA PHE A 126 -31.37 -3.24 9.10
C PHE A 126 -30.51 -4.50 9.30
N PRO A 127 -29.95 -4.73 10.51
CA PRO A 127 -29.23 -5.96 10.82
C PRO A 127 -30.06 -7.21 10.50
N GLY A 128 -29.43 -8.18 9.84
CA GLY A 128 -30.08 -9.43 9.45
C GLY A 128 -31.01 -9.34 8.23
N VAL A 129 -31.25 -8.17 7.69
CA VAL A 129 -32.15 -7.95 6.54
C VAL A 129 -31.33 -7.54 5.30
N PRO A 130 -31.27 -8.34 4.25
CA PRO A 130 -30.59 -7.97 3.00
C PRO A 130 -31.29 -6.78 2.31
N LEU A 131 -30.53 -5.94 1.61
CA LEU A 131 -31.08 -4.94 0.71
C LEU A 131 -31.92 -5.60 -0.39
N ARG A 132 -32.87 -4.86 -0.93
CA ARG A 132 -33.74 -5.27 -2.02
C ARG A 132 -33.56 -4.34 -3.21
N ILE A 133 -33.50 -4.92 -4.39
CA ILE A 133 -33.45 -4.18 -5.67
C ILE A 133 -34.82 -3.55 -5.97
N SER A 134 -35.91 -4.19 -5.51
CA SER A 134 -37.28 -3.73 -5.70
C SER A 134 -38.16 -4.02 -4.47
N LYS A 135 -39.42 -3.52 -4.49
CA LYS A 135 -40.42 -3.80 -3.45
C LYS A 135 -40.88 -5.28 -3.42
N SER A 136 -40.47 -6.11 -4.37
CA SER A 136 -40.78 -7.55 -4.42
C SER A 136 -39.94 -8.32 -3.40
N LYS A 137 -40.57 -9.27 -2.69
CA LYS A 137 -39.84 -10.14 -1.73
C LYS A 137 -38.81 -11.07 -2.39
N LYS A 138 -38.81 -11.20 -3.73
CA LYS A 138 -37.89 -12.08 -4.48
C LYS A 138 -36.62 -11.38 -4.92
N ASP A 139 -36.58 -10.04 -4.91
CA ASP A 139 -35.47 -9.26 -5.48
C ASP A 139 -34.50 -8.83 -4.37
N ILE A 140 -33.85 -9.80 -3.75
CA ILE A 140 -32.79 -9.57 -2.77
C ILE A 140 -31.53 -9.14 -3.53
N MET A 141 -30.91 -8.03 -3.11
CA MET A 141 -29.64 -7.58 -3.63
C MET A 141 -28.53 -8.57 -3.24
N ASN A 142 -27.87 -9.12 -4.22
CA ASN A 142 -26.73 -10.01 -4.06
C ASN A 142 -25.42 -9.22 -4.11
N ALA A 143 -24.32 -9.86 -3.76
CA ALA A 143 -23.01 -9.21 -3.81
C ALA A 143 -22.56 -8.85 -5.24
N SER A 144 -23.09 -9.54 -6.27
CA SER A 144 -22.89 -9.18 -7.68
C SER A 144 -23.44 -7.79 -8.05
N ASP A 145 -24.50 -7.37 -7.37
CA ASP A 145 -25.22 -6.13 -7.67
C ASP A 145 -24.56 -4.90 -7.02
N PHE A 146 -23.58 -5.12 -6.16
CA PHE A 146 -22.82 -4.06 -5.50
C PHE A 146 -21.84 -3.40 -6.46
N SER A 147 -21.71 -2.07 -6.33
CA SER A 147 -20.62 -1.33 -6.97
C SER A 147 -19.26 -1.84 -6.49
N GLN A 148 -18.19 -1.51 -7.18
CA GLN A 148 -16.84 -1.91 -6.78
C GLN A 148 -16.50 -1.40 -5.36
N GLY A 149 -16.83 -0.16 -5.04
CA GLY A 149 -16.66 0.38 -3.70
C GLY A 149 -17.45 -0.38 -2.63
N GLN A 150 -18.70 -0.71 -2.91
CA GLN A 150 -19.50 -1.51 -2.00
C GLN A 150 -18.93 -2.91 -1.78
N LYS A 151 -18.34 -3.54 -2.81
CA LYS A 151 -17.65 -4.83 -2.69
C LYS A 151 -16.42 -4.73 -1.78
N ILE A 152 -15.71 -3.62 -1.80
CA ILE A 152 -14.56 -3.37 -0.91
C ILE A 152 -15.03 -3.17 0.53
N LEU A 153 -16.07 -2.35 0.76
CA LEU A 153 -16.63 -2.18 2.10
C LEU A 153 -17.22 -3.48 2.67
N LEU A 154 -17.78 -4.33 1.82
CA LEU A 154 -18.26 -5.66 2.20
C LEU A 154 -17.13 -6.54 2.72
N GLN A 155 -16.00 -6.56 2.01
CA GLN A 155 -14.79 -7.29 2.43
C GLN A 155 -14.24 -6.70 3.75
N LEU A 156 -14.20 -5.37 3.86
CA LEU A 156 -13.71 -4.68 5.05
C LEU A 156 -14.61 -4.95 6.27
N ALA A 157 -15.93 -4.93 6.10
CA ALA A 157 -16.88 -5.30 7.16
C ALA A 157 -16.66 -6.75 7.62
N PHE A 158 -16.42 -7.67 6.68
CA PHE A 158 -16.13 -9.07 7.01
C PHE A 158 -14.78 -9.18 7.75
N ALA A 159 -13.72 -8.54 7.24
CA ALA A 159 -12.38 -8.55 7.80
C ALA A 159 -12.31 -7.99 9.24
N GLN A 160 -13.12 -6.99 9.57
CA GLN A 160 -13.21 -6.41 10.90
C GLN A 160 -14.06 -7.24 11.89
N SER A 161 -14.74 -8.27 11.42
CA SER A 161 -15.69 -9.04 12.22
C SER A 161 -15.08 -10.24 12.93
N TYR A 162 -13.78 -10.46 12.78
CA TYR A 162 -12.99 -11.43 13.54
C TYR A 162 -11.68 -10.78 14.02
N ASP A 163 -10.85 -11.49 14.77
CA ASP A 163 -9.65 -10.94 15.40
C ASP A 163 -8.43 -10.99 14.46
N ALA A 164 -8.53 -10.30 13.31
CA ALA A 164 -7.40 -10.09 12.44
C ALA A 164 -6.44 -9.02 13.00
N GLN A 165 -5.15 -9.26 12.87
CA GLN A 165 -4.08 -8.40 13.37
C GLN A 165 -3.28 -7.75 12.23
N VAL A 166 -3.19 -8.41 11.08
CA VAL A 166 -2.57 -7.84 9.87
C VAL A 166 -3.58 -7.82 8.75
N TYR A 167 -3.77 -6.65 8.16
CA TYR A 167 -4.69 -6.42 7.05
C TYR A 167 -3.89 -6.18 5.77
N PHE A 168 -4.10 -7.01 4.77
CA PHE A 168 -3.49 -6.90 3.46
C PHE A 168 -4.49 -6.30 2.47
N PHE A 169 -4.06 -5.23 1.79
CA PHE A 169 -4.81 -4.58 0.73
C PHE A 169 -3.99 -4.65 -0.57
N ASP A 170 -4.57 -5.18 -1.64
CA ASP A 170 -3.92 -5.22 -2.96
C ASP A 170 -4.76 -4.46 -3.98
N GLU A 171 -4.31 -3.24 -4.31
CA GLU A 171 -4.95 -2.29 -5.25
C GLU A 171 -6.44 -2.03 -4.95
N PRO A 172 -6.85 -1.76 -3.70
CA PRO A 172 -8.28 -1.74 -3.34
C PRO A 172 -9.04 -0.54 -3.92
N THR A 173 -8.36 0.57 -4.23
CA THR A 173 -8.98 1.86 -4.59
C THR A 173 -8.88 2.24 -6.05
N GLY A 174 -8.24 1.42 -6.89
CA GLY A 174 -7.88 1.77 -8.26
C GLY A 174 -9.04 2.22 -9.17
N ASN A 175 -10.28 1.84 -8.88
CA ASN A 175 -11.47 2.16 -9.67
C ASN A 175 -12.57 2.85 -8.85
N LEU A 176 -12.22 3.52 -7.75
CA LEU A 176 -13.17 4.17 -6.86
C LEU A 176 -13.24 5.67 -7.12
N ASP A 177 -14.42 6.26 -6.90
CA ASP A 177 -14.58 7.72 -6.90
C ASP A 177 -13.88 8.37 -5.69
N VAL A 178 -13.68 9.68 -5.78
CA VAL A 178 -12.89 10.44 -4.79
C VAL A 178 -13.55 10.43 -3.41
N GLU A 179 -14.86 10.66 -3.33
CA GLU A 179 -15.60 10.70 -2.06
C GLU A 179 -15.53 9.37 -1.33
N PHE A 180 -15.63 8.27 -2.07
CA PHE A 180 -15.51 6.93 -1.51
C PHE A 180 -14.09 6.65 -1.01
N ARG A 181 -13.05 7.10 -1.73
CA ARG A 181 -11.65 6.93 -1.31
C ARG A 181 -11.36 7.62 0.01
N ASP A 182 -11.81 8.86 0.18
CA ASP A 182 -11.59 9.61 1.42
C ASP A 182 -12.19 8.88 2.64
N LYS A 183 -13.44 8.43 2.52
CA LYS A 183 -14.10 7.64 3.57
C LYS A 183 -13.41 6.30 3.84
N PHE A 184 -12.90 5.66 2.79
CA PHE A 184 -12.12 4.43 2.93
C PHE A 184 -10.80 4.68 3.67
N TYR A 185 -10.08 5.77 3.37
CA TYR A 185 -8.84 6.12 4.07
C TYR A 185 -9.07 6.45 5.56
N GLU A 186 -10.16 7.13 5.89
CA GLU A 186 -10.55 7.33 7.29
C GLU A 186 -10.75 5.99 8.00
N THR A 187 -11.47 5.07 7.37
CA THR A 187 -11.74 3.74 7.94
C THR A 187 -10.46 2.93 8.17
N ILE A 188 -9.50 2.96 7.25
CA ILE A 188 -8.23 2.23 7.44
C ILE A 188 -7.33 2.87 8.50
N ARG A 189 -7.36 4.21 8.67
CA ARG A 189 -6.67 4.88 9.78
C ARG A 189 -7.26 4.51 11.13
N GLU A 190 -8.60 4.51 11.26
CA GLU A 190 -9.28 4.05 12.47
C GLU A 190 -8.91 2.60 12.80
N LEU A 191 -8.81 1.75 11.79
CA LEU A 191 -8.42 0.35 11.96
C LEU A 191 -6.97 0.22 12.43
N ALA A 192 -6.06 1.05 11.92
CA ALA A 192 -4.65 1.07 12.31
C ALA A 192 -4.41 1.69 13.70
N ALA A 193 -5.36 2.44 14.25
CA ALA A 193 -5.22 3.05 15.59
C ALA A 193 -5.09 2.02 16.73
N ASP A 194 -5.40 0.75 16.48
CA ASP A 194 -5.16 -0.36 17.42
C ASP A 194 -3.70 -0.83 17.30
N GLU A 195 -2.89 -0.60 18.33
CA GLU A 195 -1.46 -0.95 18.37
C GLU A 195 -1.15 -2.46 18.20
N ASN A 196 -2.17 -3.32 18.28
CA ASN A 196 -2.02 -4.75 17.99
C ASN A 196 -2.20 -5.08 16.51
N LYS A 197 -2.56 -4.10 15.68
CA LYS A 197 -2.82 -4.27 14.26
C LYS A 197 -1.81 -3.55 13.40
N CYS A 198 -1.64 -3.99 12.18
CA CYS A 198 -0.97 -3.23 11.14
C CYS A 198 -1.62 -3.46 9.78
N ILE A 199 -1.35 -2.54 8.86
CA ILE A 199 -1.89 -2.58 7.51
C ILE A 199 -0.75 -2.61 6.51
N ILE A 200 -0.83 -3.53 5.54
CA ILE A 200 0.05 -3.61 4.38
C ILE A 200 -0.78 -3.26 3.15
N TYR A 201 -0.51 -2.12 2.57
CA TYR A 201 -1.29 -1.53 1.49
C TYR A 201 -0.46 -1.45 0.21
N ALA A 202 -0.70 -2.35 -0.74
CA ALA A 202 -0.04 -2.31 -2.04
C ALA A 202 -0.87 -1.50 -3.04
N THR A 203 -0.23 -0.51 -3.69
CA THR A 203 -0.86 0.31 -4.72
C THR A 203 0.14 0.79 -5.76
N HIS A 204 -0.34 1.12 -6.95
CA HIS A 204 0.38 1.88 -7.95
C HIS A 204 0.03 3.38 -7.91
N LEU A 205 -1.03 3.76 -7.19
CA LEU A 205 -1.46 5.14 -6.97
C LEU A 205 -0.69 5.73 -5.78
N VAL A 206 0.55 6.11 -6.03
CA VAL A 206 1.52 6.48 -4.97
C VAL A 206 1.07 7.72 -4.19
N GLU A 207 0.36 8.62 -4.84
CA GLU A 207 -0.19 9.83 -4.23
C GLU A 207 -1.15 9.54 -3.08
N GLU A 208 -1.86 8.41 -3.12
CA GLU A 208 -2.78 8.02 -2.03
C GLU A 208 -2.05 7.83 -0.72
N LEU A 209 -0.85 7.26 -0.76
CA LEU A 209 -0.08 6.90 0.43
C LEU A 209 0.35 8.12 1.24
N GLU A 210 0.50 9.28 0.60
CA GLU A 210 0.85 10.52 1.28
C GLU A 210 -0.21 10.99 2.28
N HIS A 211 -1.43 10.48 2.16
CA HIS A 211 -2.53 10.83 3.03
C HIS A 211 -2.61 9.96 4.29
N PHE A 212 -2.08 8.72 4.28
CA PHE A 212 -2.33 7.80 5.38
C PHE A 212 -1.19 6.82 5.73
N ALA A 213 -0.16 6.67 4.88
CA ALA A 213 0.91 5.73 5.18
C ALA A 213 1.92 6.29 6.18
N ASP A 214 2.35 5.47 7.14
CA ASP A 214 3.41 5.80 8.09
C ASP A 214 4.77 5.36 7.57
N TYR A 215 4.82 4.21 6.90
CA TYR A 215 6.03 3.61 6.34
C TYR A 215 5.87 3.29 4.86
N ILE A 216 7.00 3.28 4.16
CA ILE A 216 7.07 2.90 2.75
C ILE A 216 8.01 1.69 2.59
N LEU A 217 7.49 0.63 1.98
CA LEU A 217 8.28 -0.46 1.42
C LEU A 217 8.37 -0.28 -0.09
N TRP A 218 9.51 0.18 -0.57
CA TRP A 218 9.73 0.40 -1.99
C TRP A 218 10.48 -0.78 -2.61
N LEU A 219 9.81 -1.46 -3.52
CA LEU A 219 10.36 -2.56 -4.30
C LEU A 219 10.91 -2.03 -5.63
N GLN A 220 12.15 -2.38 -5.94
CA GLN A 220 12.78 -2.02 -7.20
C GLN A 220 13.16 -3.28 -7.97
N LYS A 221 12.69 -3.37 -9.22
CA LYS A 221 13.07 -4.41 -10.16
C LYS A 221 14.27 -3.94 -11.00
N LYS A 222 15.33 -4.74 -11.00
CA LYS A 222 16.46 -4.62 -11.91
C LYS A 222 16.58 -5.92 -12.69
N ASP A 223 16.50 -5.83 -14.01
CA ASP A 223 16.40 -6.99 -14.90
C ASP A 223 15.20 -7.89 -14.50
N ASN A 224 15.46 -9.13 -14.12
CA ASN A 224 14.43 -10.07 -13.68
C ASN A 224 14.35 -10.23 -12.14
N THR A 225 15.15 -9.46 -11.39
CA THR A 225 15.21 -9.57 -9.93
C THR A 225 14.63 -8.32 -9.28
N THR A 226 13.73 -8.52 -8.33
CA THR A 226 13.18 -7.46 -7.46
C THR A 226 13.76 -7.60 -6.07
N SER A 227 14.27 -6.50 -5.55
CA SER A 227 14.76 -6.38 -4.19
C SER A 227 14.11 -5.20 -3.47
N LYS A 228 14.29 -5.14 -2.16
CA LYS A 228 13.92 -3.99 -1.36
C LYS A 228 14.89 -2.84 -1.64
N PHE A 229 14.37 -1.75 -2.21
CA PHE A 229 15.13 -0.52 -2.43
C PHE A 229 15.15 0.36 -1.19
N TYR A 230 13.99 0.50 -0.54
CA TYR A 230 13.83 1.31 0.67
C TYR A 230 12.80 0.67 1.58
N TYR A 231 13.01 0.75 2.89
CA TYR A 231 12.02 0.56 3.93
C TYR A 231 12.30 1.53 5.06
N GLY A 232 11.32 2.34 5.42
CA GLY A 232 11.41 3.34 6.48
C GLY A 232 10.20 4.23 6.54
N SER A 233 10.20 5.19 7.44
CA SER A 233 9.15 6.20 7.57
C SER A 233 8.96 6.99 6.27
N LEU A 234 7.71 7.32 5.94
CA LEU A 234 7.39 8.20 4.81
C LEU A 234 7.99 9.59 5.02
N ASP A 235 7.95 10.10 6.25
CA ASP A 235 8.50 11.42 6.57
C ASP A 235 10.02 11.45 6.38
N GLU A 236 10.76 10.43 6.87
CA GLU A 236 12.20 10.31 6.64
C GLU A 236 12.55 10.23 5.15
N LEU A 237 11.74 9.52 4.36
CA LEU A 237 11.93 9.44 2.93
C LEU A 237 11.76 10.83 2.28
N ARG A 238 10.71 11.56 2.64
CA ARG A 238 10.43 12.91 2.13
C ARG A 238 11.49 13.91 2.59
N ASP A 239 11.95 13.79 3.82
CA ASP A 239 13.01 14.65 4.36
C ASP A 239 14.35 14.46 3.66
N SER A 240 14.59 13.28 3.12
CA SER A 240 15.82 12.93 2.39
C SER A 240 15.91 13.57 0.99
N TYR A 241 14.85 14.23 0.50
CA TYR A 241 14.83 14.80 -0.86
C TYR A 241 14.19 16.19 -0.89
N ARG A 242 14.67 17.00 -1.84
CA ARG A 242 14.04 18.28 -2.21
C ARG A 242 13.93 18.36 -3.72
N LEU A 243 12.86 19.00 -4.19
CA LEU A 243 12.75 19.42 -5.57
C LEU A 243 13.13 20.89 -5.69
N VAL A 244 13.98 21.19 -6.64
CA VAL A 244 14.41 22.57 -6.95
C VAL A 244 13.92 22.91 -8.35
N SER A 245 13.13 23.98 -8.46
CA SER A 245 12.57 24.44 -9.75
C SER A 245 13.03 25.86 -10.03
N GLY A 246 13.35 26.20 -11.28
CA GLY A 246 13.80 27.53 -11.64
C GLY A 246 14.40 27.61 -13.04
N GLU A 247 15.10 28.70 -13.31
CA GLU A 247 15.80 28.87 -14.58
C GLU A 247 16.94 27.85 -14.75
N LYS A 248 17.17 27.38 -15.98
CA LYS A 248 18.22 26.39 -16.30
C LYS A 248 19.58 26.82 -15.76
N ALA A 249 19.95 28.08 -15.93
CA ALA A 249 21.24 28.63 -15.46
C ALA A 249 21.38 28.56 -13.92
N LEU A 250 20.27 28.67 -13.17
CA LEU A 250 20.28 28.53 -11.72
C LEU A 250 20.47 27.07 -11.32
N LEU A 251 19.78 26.16 -11.97
CA LEU A 251 19.83 24.73 -11.68
C LEU A 251 21.16 24.10 -12.05
N GLU A 252 21.83 24.57 -13.10
CA GLU A 252 23.18 24.13 -13.50
C GLU A 252 24.28 24.46 -12.46
N ARG A 253 24.00 25.36 -11.52
CA ARG A 253 24.88 25.67 -10.40
C ARG A 253 24.81 24.68 -9.25
N ILE A 254 23.84 23.77 -9.27
CA ILE A 254 23.68 22.73 -8.24
C ILE A 254 24.76 21.67 -8.43
N PRO A 255 25.52 21.32 -7.36
CA PRO A 255 26.54 20.28 -7.45
C PRO A 255 25.98 18.94 -7.92
N LYS A 256 26.60 18.34 -8.93
CA LYS A 256 26.12 17.08 -9.56
C LYS A 256 25.99 15.92 -8.58
N GLU A 257 26.83 15.88 -7.55
CA GLU A 257 26.77 14.85 -6.51
C GLU A 257 25.50 14.90 -5.64
N LEU A 258 24.80 16.02 -5.61
CA LEU A 258 23.51 16.15 -4.92
C LEU A 258 22.33 15.78 -5.82
N VAL A 259 22.52 15.86 -7.15
CA VAL A 259 21.44 15.62 -8.11
C VAL A 259 21.16 14.13 -8.25
N VAL A 260 19.89 13.77 -8.05
CA VAL A 260 19.38 12.39 -8.22
C VAL A 260 18.82 12.17 -9.62
N GLY A 261 18.15 13.17 -10.15
CA GLY A 261 17.55 13.19 -11.48
C GLY A 261 16.81 14.52 -11.69
N GLY A 262 16.20 14.68 -12.85
CA GLY A 262 15.45 15.91 -13.12
C GLY A 262 15.02 16.06 -14.56
N ARG A 263 14.50 17.25 -14.87
CA ARG A 263 14.14 17.68 -16.21
C ARG A 263 14.71 19.06 -16.46
N LEU A 264 15.37 19.24 -17.59
CA LEU A 264 15.82 20.53 -18.10
C LEU A 264 15.31 20.66 -19.54
N SER A 265 14.26 21.46 -19.73
CA SER A 265 13.58 21.68 -21.01
C SER A 265 13.15 23.15 -21.13
N GLU A 266 12.74 23.60 -22.31
CA GLU A 266 12.25 24.96 -22.49
C GLU A 266 10.99 25.28 -21.66
N SER A 267 10.17 24.28 -21.35
CA SER A 267 8.89 24.45 -20.67
C SER A 267 8.91 24.17 -19.17
N SER A 268 9.91 23.44 -18.66
CA SER A 268 9.97 23.08 -17.24
C SER A 268 11.39 22.63 -16.85
N ASN A 269 11.94 23.29 -15.84
CA ASN A 269 13.24 22.94 -15.31
C ASN A 269 13.10 22.62 -13.83
N GLU A 270 13.44 21.38 -13.47
CA GLU A 270 13.40 20.92 -12.08
C GLU A 270 14.42 19.81 -11.84
N LEU A 271 15.04 19.81 -10.68
CA LEU A 271 15.99 18.80 -10.25
C LEU A 271 15.58 18.24 -8.88
N LEU A 272 15.53 16.92 -8.79
CA LEU A 272 15.46 16.23 -7.50
C LEU A 272 16.87 16.10 -6.93
N ILE A 273 17.08 16.61 -5.73
CA ILE A 273 18.36 16.54 -5.02
C ILE A 273 18.22 15.75 -3.73
N ARG A 274 19.30 15.09 -3.32
CA ARG A 274 19.42 14.55 -1.97
C ARG A 274 19.59 15.70 -0.98
N TYR A 275 18.77 15.69 0.06
CA TYR A 275 18.85 16.69 1.12
C TYR A 275 19.68 16.15 2.28
N ASP A 276 20.73 16.89 2.60
CA ASP A 276 21.58 16.74 3.78
C ASP A 276 21.89 18.16 4.21
N GLU A 277 21.37 18.57 5.34
CA GLU A 277 21.42 19.97 5.79
C GLU A 277 22.85 20.53 5.80
N ALA A 278 23.82 19.75 6.27
CA ALA A 278 25.21 20.16 6.31
C ALA A 278 25.78 20.38 4.90
N LYS A 279 25.51 19.47 3.96
CA LYS A 279 25.97 19.57 2.56
C LYS A 279 25.25 20.69 1.82
N ILE A 280 23.95 20.85 2.03
CA ILE A 280 23.17 21.93 1.43
C ILE A 280 23.68 23.29 1.93
N THR A 281 23.93 23.41 3.23
CA THR A 281 24.46 24.67 3.81
C THR A 281 25.82 25.01 3.28
N ALA A 282 26.67 24.03 3.07
CA ALA A 282 28.04 24.24 2.57
C ALA A 282 28.11 24.49 1.05
N LYS A 283 27.21 23.95 0.24
CA LYS A 283 27.39 23.89 -1.22
C LYS A 283 26.30 24.61 -2.03
N ILE A 284 25.16 24.93 -1.43
CA ILE A 284 24.03 25.58 -2.10
C ILE A 284 23.81 26.98 -1.54
N ASN A 285 23.83 27.98 -2.42
CA ASN A 285 23.63 29.37 -2.04
C ASN A 285 22.17 29.68 -1.65
N HIS A 286 21.97 30.85 -1.04
CA HIS A 286 20.64 31.28 -0.57
C HIS A 286 19.60 31.37 -1.69
N GLU A 287 19.98 31.84 -2.86
CA GLU A 287 19.13 31.98 -4.04
C GLU A 287 18.49 30.63 -4.45
N ILE A 288 19.32 29.59 -4.58
CA ILE A 288 18.82 28.23 -4.93
C ILE A 288 17.91 27.69 -3.84
N ARG A 289 18.22 27.97 -2.54
CA ARG A 289 17.39 27.48 -1.43
C ARG A 289 15.98 28.04 -1.45
N GLN A 290 15.77 29.25 -1.93
CA GLN A 290 14.44 29.86 -2.07
C GLN A 290 13.56 29.12 -3.11
N HIS A 291 14.18 28.38 -4.01
CA HIS A 291 13.53 27.58 -5.05
C HIS A 291 13.36 26.10 -4.68
N MET A 292 13.68 25.73 -3.43
CA MET A 292 13.55 24.37 -2.93
C MET A 292 12.20 24.14 -2.26
N ARG A 293 11.60 23.00 -2.54
CA ARG A 293 10.44 22.50 -1.79
C ARG A 293 10.60 21.02 -1.44
N TYR A 294 9.79 20.53 -0.52
CA TYR A 294 9.66 19.10 -0.32
C TYR A 294 9.21 18.43 -1.60
N ALA A 295 9.82 17.31 -1.92
CA ALA A 295 9.41 16.49 -3.05
C ALA A 295 8.26 15.56 -2.63
N GLU A 296 7.25 15.43 -3.49
CA GLU A 296 6.19 14.45 -3.32
C GLU A 296 6.72 13.03 -3.55
N LEU A 297 6.10 12.03 -2.93
CA LEU A 297 6.50 10.62 -3.07
C LEU A 297 6.55 10.17 -4.54
N LYS A 298 5.60 10.64 -5.34
CA LYS A 298 5.56 10.39 -6.79
C LYS A 298 6.78 10.96 -7.52
N GLU A 299 7.18 12.18 -7.19
CA GLU A 299 8.33 12.84 -7.79
C GLU A 299 9.63 12.12 -7.40
N ILE A 300 9.77 11.78 -6.11
CA ILE A 300 10.89 10.98 -5.61
C ILE A 300 10.99 9.67 -6.39
N MET A 301 9.88 8.93 -6.49
CA MET A 301 9.85 7.67 -7.25
C MET A 301 10.25 7.83 -8.70
N TYR A 302 9.70 8.86 -9.35
CA TYR A 302 9.95 9.10 -10.76
C TYR A 302 11.43 9.38 -11.05
N TYR A 303 12.04 10.33 -10.33
CA TYR A 303 13.42 10.74 -10.59
C TYR A 303 14.46 9.73 -10.08
N VAL A 304 14.22 9.08 -8.93
CA VAL A 304 15.11 8.02 -8.43
C VAL A 304 15.16 6.83 -9.38
N GLN A 305 14.05 6.50 -10.04
CA GLN A 305 14.01 5.39 -10.99
C GLN A 305 14.69 5.72 -12.31
N LYS A 306 14.56 6.95 -12.80
CA LYS A 306 15.18 7.37 -14.07
C LYS A 306 16.67 7.61 -13.94
N LYS A 307 17.14 8.17 -12.81
CA LYS A 307 18.55 8.52 -12.53
C LYS A 307 19.22 9.36 -13.63
N GLU A 308 18.44 10.04 -14.44
CA GLU A 308 18.92 10.83 -15.59
C GLU A 308 18.28 12.21 -15.56
N ILE A 309 19.02 13.20 -16.09
CA ILE A 309 18.46 14.50 -16.39
C ILE A 309 17.86 14.42 -17.79
N ILE A 310 16.53 14.52 -17.88
CA ILE A 310 15.81 14.53 -19.15
C ILE A 310 16.05 15.89 -19.81
N LYS A 311 16.78 15.92 -20.91
CA LYS A 311 16.94 17.11 -21.76
C LYS A 311 15.77 17.19 -22.73
N GLY A 312 15.25 18.41 -22.96
CA GLY A 312 14.21 18.61 -24.00
C GLY A 312 14.77 18.33 -25.38
N SER A 313 13.91 17.91 -26.29
CA SER A 313 14.24 17.54 -27.68
C SER A 313 14.76 18.70 -28.55
N GLY A 314 15.22 19.81 -27.97
CA GLY A 314 15.81 20.97 -28.66
C GLY A 314 17.35 21.09 -28.57
N ASP A 315 18.02 20.26 -27.78
CA ASP A 315 19.47 20.36 -27.53
C ASP A 315 20.33 19.38 -28.37
N GLU A 316 19.78 18.77 -29.44
CA GLU A 316 20.56 18.04 -30.45
C GLU A 316 20.76 18.95 -31.67
N GLN A 317 21.75 19.83 -31.61
CA GLN A 317 22.48 20.39 -32.75
C GLN A 317 23.99 20.33 -32.48
#